data_9c56f0028f280d85c1b0084b741ddac2
#
_entry.id   9c56f0028f280d85c1b0084b741ddac2
#
_cell.length_a   1.000
_cell.length_b   1.000
_cell.length_c   1.000
_cell.angle_alpha   90.00
_cell.angle_beta   90.00
_cell.angle_gamma   90.00
#
_symmetry.space_group_name_H-M   'P 1'
#
loop_
_entity.id
_entity.type
_entity.pdbx_description
1 polymer ?
#
loop_
_entity_poly.entity_id
_entity_poly.type
_entity_poly.pdbx_seq_one_letter_code
_entity_poly.pdbx_strand_id
1 'polypeptide(L)'
;AAVKRYSYFMVPFIVAENPEISWRESITLSRRMMDGHKWECCFLELTFVPWKILGILTLGLTDLCYINAYKTATFAEYYAYLRTLAKRDKLAGSERFNDTYLFERAERGLLMTTYADLSLQGAGAVPVRLTGVRGFIERNFGVVMYSREEEAVIWEAERHQLAEEALEVILRGHTYPDRLSPNPIHQHGNHFEKLHYMRHYTVSSLILMFFLFSFVGWLWEVNLHLLSDGVFVNRGILQGPWLPIYGSGCVLILLLLYRLRKSPLKEFIATVVLCGFVEYFTSYFMEAVYHTRWWDYSGYFLNLNGRICAEGLFVFGVGGYAVVYLAAPAVDNWLRRLKPKLCTILCAGLLMLFVCDEVYSAAHPNQGKGVSTPTAAMQDVGEELAARIYKKRLAFTRAEEFAERIKTRQVTHTRVTR
;
A
#
# COMPACT_ATOMS: atom_id res chain seq x y z
N ALA A 1 -2.46 -26.12 -31.72
CA ALA A 1 -2.94 -25.23 -30.63
C ALA A 1 -2.17 -23.90 -30.59
N ALA A 2 -0.83 -23.87 -30.62
CA ALA A 2 -0.01 -22.67 -30.53
C ALA A 2 -0.30 -21.63 -31.63
N VAL A 3 -0.34 -22.04 -32.88
CA VAL A 3 -0.61 -21.15 -34.06
C VAL A 3 -1.97 -20.46 -33.94
N LYS A 4 -2.99 -21.14 -33.40
CA LYS A 4 -4.32 -20.54 -33.18
C LYS A 4 -4.31 -19.49 -32.11
N ARG A 5 -3.49 -19.65 -31.04
CA ARG A 5 -3.33 -18.66 -29.96
C ARG A 5 -2.86 -17.31 -30.51
N TYR A 6 -1.82 -17.33 -31.36
CA TYR A 6 -1.31 -16.10 -32.00
C TYR A 6 -2.30 -15.50 -33.00
N SER A 7 -3.11 -16.31 -33.67
CA SER A 7 -4.15 -15.78 -34.58
C SER A 7 -5.21 -14.94 -33.84
N TYR A 8 -5.43 -15.15 -32.53
CA TYR A 8 -6.42 -14.46 -31.73
C TYR A 8 -5.79 -13.47 -30.77
N PHE A 9 -4.49 -13.26 -30.86
CA PHE A 9 -3.73 -12.47 -29.85
C PHE A 9 -4.17 -11.01 -29.81
N MET A 10 -4.59 -10.43 -30.91
CA MET A 10 -5.01 -9.03 -30.99
C MET A 10 -6.47 -8.78 -30.61
N VAL A 11 -7.27 -9.81 -30.36
CA VAL A 11 -8.68 -9.67 -30.00
C VAL A 11 -8.91 -8.74 -28.79
N PRO A 12 -8.16 -8.84 -27.67
CA PRO A 12 -8.35 -7.94 -26.53
C PRO A 12 -8.11 -6.47 -26.89
N PHE A 13 -7.12 -6.18 -27.73
CA PHE A 13 -6.79 -4.82 -28.14
C PHE A 13 -7.85 -4.25 -29.10
N ILE A 14 -8.36 -5.07 -30.04
CA ILE A 14 -9.43 -4.68 -30.97
C ILE A 14 -10.71 -4.34 -30.18
N VAL A 15 -11.08 -5.17 -29.20
CA VAL A 15 -12.25 -4.95 -28.35
C VAL A 15 -12.05 -3.74 -27.43
N ALA A 16 -10.82 -3.51 -26.96
CA ALA A 16 -10.51 -2.31 -26.15
C ALA A 16 -10.64 -1.02 -26.98
N GLU A 17 -10.25 -1.02 -28.24
CA GLU A 17 -10.43 0.11 -29.15
C GLU A 17 -11.90 0.32 -29.53
N ASN A 18 -12.62 -0.75 -29.85
CA ASN A 18 -14.03 -0.71 -30.24
C ASN A 18 -14.84 -1.77 -29.48
N PRO A 19 -15.40 -1.46 -28.30
CA PRO A 19 -16.22 -2.41 -27.54
C PRO A 19 -17.52 -2.84 -28.20
N GLU A 20 -18.01 -2.08 -29.19
CA GLU A 20 -19.23 -2.41 -29.92
C GLU A 20 -19.02 -3.41 -31.06
N ILE A 21 -17.75 -3.76 -31.33
CA ILE A 21 -17.43 -4.76 -32.36
C ILE A 21 -17.97 -6.14 -31.96
N SER A 22 -18.59 -6.87 -32.92
CA SER A 22 -19.05 -8.22 -32.63
C SER A 22 -17.88 -9.17 -32.37
N TRP A 23 -18.07 -10.18 -31.50
CA TRP A 23 -17.03 -11.18 -31.21
C TRP A 23 -16.53 -11.92 -32.45
N ARG A 24 -17.40 -12.14 -33.44
CA ARG A 24 -17.00 -12.79 -34.72
C ARG A 24 -16.13 -11.89 -35.58
N GLU A 25 -16.48 -10.62 -35.66
CA GLU A 25 -15.70 -9.62 -36.41
C GLU A 25 -14.32 -9.41 -35.76
N SER A 26 -14.25 -9.26 -34.44
CA SER A 26 -12.98 -9.08 -33.72
C SER A 26 -12.02 -10.26 -33.90
N ILE A 27 -12.53 -11.49 -33.84
CA ILE A 27 -11.74 -12.70 -34.12
C ILE A 27 -11.28 -12.73 -35.56
N THR A 28 -12.16 -12.39 -36.49
CA THR A 28 -11.82 -12.43 -37.92
C THR A 28 -10.78 -11.37 -38.27
N LEU A 29 -10.93 -10.17 -37.72
CA LEU A 29 -9.99 -9.07 -37.90
C LEU A 29 -8.62 -9.42 -37.30
N SER A 30 -8.59 -9.94 -36.07
CA SER A 30 -7.37 -10.40 -35.42
C SER A 30 -6.63 -11.46 -36.26
N ARG A 31 -7.36 -12.42 -36.81
CA ARG A 31 -6.76 -13.46 -37.69
C ARG A 31 -6.11 -12.86 -38.92
N ARG A 32 -6.77 -11.87 -39.55
CA ARG A 32 -6.25 -11.19 -40.75
C ARG A 32 -5.03 -10.34 -40.41
N MET A 33 -5.07 -9.58 -39.33
CA MET A 33 -3.94 -8.76 -38.85
C MET A 33 -2.71 -9.62 -38.51
N MET A 34 -2.93 -10.77 -37.92
CA MET A 34 -1.86 -11.69 -37.50
C MET A 34 -1.35 -12.60 -38.61
N ASP A 35 -1.94 -12.50 -39.80
CA ASP A 35 -1.45 -13.29 -40.92
C ASP A 35 -0.11 -12.76 -41.43
N GLY A 36 0.90 -13.62 -41.49
CA GLY A 36 2.29 -13.22 -41.72
C GLY A 36 3.07 -12.79 -40.45
N HIS A 37 2.39 -12.32 -39.38
CA HIS A 37 3.01 -11.71 -38.22
C HIS A 37 3.04 -12.60 -36.94
N LYS A 38 2.56 -13.85 -37.03
CA LYS A 38 2.49 -14.77 -35.89
C LYS A 38 3.85 -15.10 -35.28
N TRP A 39 4.87 -15.19 -36.13
CA TRP A 39 6.22 -15.52 -35.72
C TRP A 39 6.90 -14.34 -35.02
N GLU A 40 6.69 -13.12 -35.49
CA GLU A 40 7.16 -11.90 -34.85
C GLU A 40 6.57 -11.77 -33.43
N CYS A 41 5.25 -12.00 -33.30
CA CYS A 41 4.57 -11.99 -32.00
C CYS A 41 5.13 -13.06 -31.04
N CYS A 42 5.43 -14.27 -31.58
CA CYS A 42 6.05 -15.34 -30.78
C CYS A 42 7.45 -14.93 -30.28
N PHE A 43 8.28 -14.35 -31.16
CA PHE A 43 9.60 -13.83 -30.76
C PHE A 43 9.48 -12.74 -29.70
N LEU A 44 8.56 -11.82 -29.89
CA LEU A 44 8.32 -10.77 -28.93
C LEU A 44 7.89 -11.34 -27.54
N GLU A 45 7.06 -12.38 -27.54
CA GLU A 45 6.67 -13.07 -26.28
C GLU A 45 7.87 -13.79 -25.63
N LEU A 46 8.79 -14.36 -26.42
CA LEU A 46 9.99 -15.02 -25.91
C LEU A 46 10.95 -14.04 -25.22
N THR A 47 11.00 -12.77 -25.61
CA THR A 47 11.83 -11.76 -24.94
C THR A 47 11.39 -11.52 -23.48
N PHE A 48 10.18 -11.91 -23.11
CA PHE A 48 9.68 -11.82 -21.75
C PHE A 48 10.02 -13.02 -20.87
N VAL A 49 10.65 -14.08 -21.40
CA VAL A 49 11.04 -15.25 -20.59
C VAL A 49 12.00 -14.89 -19.44
N PRO A 50 13.07 -14.10 -19.65
CA PRO A 50 13.95 -13.67 -18.55
C PRO A 50 13.20 -12.88 -17.47
N TRP A 51 12.26 -12.03 -17.86
CA TRP A 51 11.41 -11.27 -16.95
C TRP A 51 10.51 -12.17 -16.12
N LYS A 52 9.96 -13.24 -16.70
CA LYS A 52 9.17 -14.23 -15.96
C LYS A 52 10.00 -14.99 -14.92
N ILE A 53 11.27 -15.30 -15.25
CA ILE A 53 12.19 -15.91 -14.28
C ILE A 53 12.41 -14.95 -13.11
N LEU A 54 12.61 -13.67 -13.39
CA LEU A 54 12.73 -12.63 -12.35
C LEU A 54 11.44 -12.53 -11.50
N GLY A 55 10.26 -12.64 -12.14
CA GLY A 55 8.98 -12.70 -11.43
C GLY A 55 8.90 -13.84 -10.43
N ILE A 56 9.34 -15.04 -10.83
CA ILE A 56 9.38 -16.22 -9.94
C ILE A 56 10.36 -15.99 -8.78
N LEU A 57 11.56 -15.47 -9.06
CA LEU A 57 12.58 -15.20 -8.05
C LEU A 57 12.13 -14.16 -7.01
N THR A 58 11.25 -13.23 -7.40
CA THR A 58 10.70 -12.19 -6.53
C THR A 58 9.31 -12.52 -5.99
N LEU A 59 8.90 -13.80 -6.03
CA LEU A 59 7.58 -14.27 -5.59
C LEU A 59 6.41 -13.47 -6.21
N GLY A 60 6.56 -13.02 -7.46
CA GLY A 60 5.53 -12.27 -8.20
C GLY A 60 5.54 -10.75 -7.96
N LEU A 61 6.39 -10.23 -7.09
CA LEU A 61 6.45 -8.78 -6.81
C LEU A 61 6.80 -7.96 -8.06
N THR A 62 7.80 -8.39 -8.83
CA THR A 62 8.16 -7.71 -10.08
C THR A 62 7.10 -7.87 -11.17
N ASP A 63 6.34 -8.97 -11.20
CA ASP A 63 5.20 -9.12 -12.09
C ASP A 63 4.12 -8.07 -11.80
N LEU A 64 3.81 -7.87 -10.52
CA LEU A 64 2.81 -6.90 -10.08
C LEU A 64 3.24 -5.45 -10.33
N CYS A 65 4.48 -5.10 -10.00
CA CYS A 65 4.95 -3.72 -10.02
C CYS A 65 5.43 -3.24 -11.40
N TYR A 66 5.94 -4.13 -12.23
CA TYR A 66 6.62 -3.73 -13.46
C TYR A 66 6.32 -4.61 -14.68
N ILE A 67 6.48 -5.93 -14.58
CA ILE A 67 6.52 -6.82 -15.77
C ILE A 67 5.18 -6.82 -16.51
N ASN A 68 4.06 -6.89 -15.80
CA ASN A 68 2.74 -6.92 -16.43
C ASN A 68 2.44 -5.61 -17.17
N ALA A 69 2.77 -4.47 -16.57
CA ALA A 69 2.60 -3.15 -17.21
C ALA A 69 3.50 -3.02 -18.45
N TYR A 70 4.78 -3.37 -18.31
CA TYR A 70 5.74 -3.34 -19.42
C TYR A 70 5.34 -4.26 -20.57
N LYS A 71 4.92 -5.49 -20.25
CA LYS A 71 4.44 -6.46 -21.25
C LYS A 71 3.20 -5.93 -21.98
N THR A 72 2.23 -5.39 -21.23
CA THR A 72 1.00 -4.85 -21.82
C THR A 72 1.30 -3.66 -22.73
N ALA A 73 2.17 -2.73 -22.32
CA ALA A 73 2.60 -1.60 -23.14
C ALA A 73 3.31 -2.07 -24.42
N THR A 74 4.22 -3.05 -24.33
CA THR A 74 4.93 -3.59 -25.50
C THR A 74 3.95 -4.19 -26.52
N PHE A 75 2.95 -4.96 -26.08
CA PHE A 75 1.97 -5.54 -27.01
C PHE A 75 0.93 -4.52 -27.50
N ALA A 76 0.67 -3.45 -26.74
CA ALA A 76 -0.13 -2.32 -27.23
C ALA A 76 0.58 -1.58 -28.37
N GLU A 77 1.89 -1.33 -28.25
CA GLU A 77 2.71 -0.78 -29.34
C GLU A 77 2.76 -1.72 -30.56
N TYR A 78 2.88 -3.00 -30.33
CA TYR A 78 2.83 -3.98 -31.41
C TYR A 78 1.45 -4.00 -32.11
N TYR A 79 0.36 -3.86 -31.34
CA TYR A 79 -0.98 -3.68 -31.90
C TYR A 79 -1.07 -2.40 -32.75
N ALA A 80 -0.54 -1.27 -32.24
CA ALA A 80 -0.51 -0.01 -32.98
C ALA A 80 0.20 -0.15 -34.33
N TYR A 81 1.32 -0.85 -34.35
CA TYR A 81 2.05 -1.16 -35.60
C TYR A 81 1.18 -1.98 -36.58
N LEU A 82 0.60 -3.10 -36.11
CA LEU A 82 -0.24 -3.95 -36.98
C LEU A 82 -1.51 -3.21 -37.43
N ARG A 83 -2.10 -2.37 -36.61
CA ARG A 83 -3.23 -1.53 -36.94
C ARG A 83 -2.88 -0.53 -38.06
N THR A 84 -1.71 0.07 -38.00
CA THR A 84 -1.22 1.00 -39.02
C THR A 84 -1.05 0.28 -40.35
N LEU A 85 -0.47 -0.93 -40.34
CA LEU A 85 -0.36 -1.78 -41.53
C LEU A 85 -1.74 -2.15 -42.11
N ALA A 86 -2.66 -2.58 -41.25
CA ALA A 86 -4.02 -2.96 -41.64
C ALA A 86 -4.79 -1.80 -42.28
N LYS A 87 -4.65 -0.57 -41.76
CA LYS A 87 -5.24 0.64 -42.37
C LYS A 87 -4.57 1.01 -43.68
N ARG A 88 -3.23 0.97 -43.74
CA ARG A 88 -2.47 1.25 -44.98
C ARG A 88 -2.84 0.31 -46.12
N ASP A 89 -2.91 -0.98 -45.80
CA ASP A 89 -3.15 -2.03 -46.79
C ASP A 89 -4.65 -2.27 -47.03
N LYS A 90 -5.51 -1.43 -46.48
CA LYS A 90 -6.99 -1.48 -46.56
C LYS A 90 -7.53 -2.88 -46.27
N LEU A 91 -7.02 -3.50 -45.21
CA LEU A 91 -7.43 -4.83 -44.80
C LEU A 91 -8.94 -4.86 -44.52
N ALA A 92 -9.65 -5.86 -45.02
CA ALA A 92 -11.09 -5.95 -44.78
C ALA A 92 -11.42 -6.06 -43.29
N GLY A 93 -12.18 -5.13 -42.76
CA GLY A 93 -12.49 -4.94 -41.34
C GLY A 93 -11.71 -3.80 -40.66
N SER A 94 -10.72 -3.19 -41.35
CA SER A 94 -9.95 -2.06 -40.81
C SER A 94 -10.79 -0.79 -40.58
N GLU A 95 -11.96 -0.70 -41.20
CA GLU A 95 -12.97 0.32 -40.96
C GLU A 95 -13.56 0.30 -39.54
N ARG A 96 -13.39 -0.83 -38.81
CA ARG A 96 -13.82 -0.96 -37.41
C ARG A 96 -12.91 -0.31 -36.42
N PHE A 97 -11.71 0.12 -36.82
CA PHE A 97 -10.80 0.92 -36.01
C PHE A 97 -11.30 2.37 -35.93
N ASN A 98 -12.14 2.65 -34.94
CA ASN A 98 -12.87 3.89 -34.82
C ASN A 98 -12.21 4.94 -33.93
N ASP A 99 -11.21 4.57 -33.12
CA ASP A 99 -10.50 5.51 -32.25
C ASP A 99 -9.24 6.06 -32.92
N THR A 100 -9.34 7.28 -33.41
CA THR A 100 -8.23 7.96 -34.06
C THR A 100 -7.17 8.42 -33.05
N TYR A 101 -7.62 8.96 -31.93
CA TYR A 101 -6.74 9.62 -30.96
C TYR A 101 -6.05 8.65 -29.99
N LEU A 102 -6.33 7.38 -30.06
CA LEU A 102 -5.59 6.36 -29.34
C LEU A 102 -4.12 6.26 -29.83
N PHE A 103 -3.88 6.53 -31.12
CA PHE A 103 -2.56 6.41 -31.77
C PHE A 103 -2.10 7.68 -32.51
N GLU A 104 -2.98 8.63 -32.70
CA GLU A 104 -2.68 9.90 -33.36
C GLU A 104 -2.86 11.05 -32.38
N ARG A 105 -1.99 12.06 -32.46
CA ARG A 105 -2.10 13.23 -31.62
C ARG A 105 -3.25 14.11 -32.08
N ALA A 106 -4.16 14.45 -31.18
CA ALA A 106 -5.21 15.42 -31.48
C ALA A 106 -4.61 16.83 -31.68
N GLU A 107 -5.20 17.58 -32.62
CA GLU A 107 -4.81 18.96 -32.83
C GLU A 107 -5.02 19.83 -31.59
N ARG A 108 -4.04 20.68 -31.28
CA ARG A 108 -4.10 21.56 -30.12
C ARG A 108 -5.35 22.47 -30.10
N GLY A 109 -5.80 22.92 -31.29
CA GLY A 109 -7.03 23.72 -31.40
C GLY A 109 -8.28 22.94 -31.00
N LEU A 110 -8.39 21.68 -31.45
CA LEU A 110 -9.48 20.79 -31.07
C LEU A 110 -9.48 20.46 -29.58
N LEU A 111 -8.29 20.21 -29.00
CA LEU A 111 -8.16 19.98 -27.55
C LEU A 111 -8.59 21.20 -26.74
N MET A 112 -8.15 22.40 -27.14
CA MET A 112 -8.52 23.65 -26.45
C MET A 112 -10.03 23.92 -26.52
N THR A 113 -10.69 23.58 -27.59
CA THR A 113 -12.15 23.73 -27.69
C THR A 113 -12.90 22.66 -26.89
N THR A 114 -12.45 21.40 -26.93
CA THR A 114 -13.08 20.28 -26.25
C THR A 114 -12.96 20.37 -24.73
N TYR A 115 -11.84 20.93 -24.24
CA TYR A 115 -11.52 21.09 -22.81
C TYR A 115 -11.56 22.57 -22.37
N ALA A 116 -12.30 23.42 -23.10
CA ALA A 116 -12.42 24.86 -22.81
C ALA A 116 -12.92 25.15 -21.37
N ASP A 117 -13.79 24.29 -20.85
CA ASP A 117 -14.32 24.39 -19.49
C ASP A 117 -13.21 24.25 -18.41
N LEU A 118 -12.16 23.48 -18.66
CA LEU A 118 -11.03 23.36 -17.75
C LEU A 118 -10.21 24.66 -17.70
N SER A 119 -10.06 25.36 -18.82
CA SER A 119 -9.34 26.65 -18.87
C SER A 119 -10.16 27.82 -18.32
N LEU A 120 -11.48 27.81 -18.49
CA LEU A 120 -12.40 28.82 -17.97
C LEU A 120 -12.58 28.74 -16.45
N GLN A 121 -12.46 27.55 -15.90
CA GLN A 121 -12.48 27.35 -14.45
C GLN A 121 -11.28 27.97 -13.75
N GLY A 122 -10.14 28.15 -14.44
CA GLY A 122 -8.93 28.80 -13.92
C GLY A 122 -8.96 30.35 -13.94
N ALA A 123 -9.79 30.97 -14.76
CA ALA A 123 -9.77 32.42 -14.99
C ALA A 123 -10.28 33.28 -13.83
N GLY A 124 -10.85 32.72 -12.78
CA GLY A 124 -11.51 33.46 -11.69
C GLY A 124 -10.94 33.27 -10.28
N ALA A 125 -10.16 32.23 -10.02
CA ALA A 125 -9.68 31.93 -8.67
C ALA A 125 -8.23 32.38 -8.47
N VAL A 126 -8.05 33.51 -7.81
CA VAL A 126 -6.73 33.90 -7.31
C VAL A 126 -6.40 32.96 -6.13
N PRO A 127 -5.29 32.18 -6.18
CA PRO A 127 -4.92 31.33 -5.05
C PRO A 127 -4.78 32.20 -3.79
N VAL A 128 -5.57 31.89 -2.76
CA VAL A 128 -5.44 32.57 -1.46
C VAL A 128 -4.13 32.12 -0.84
N ARG A 129 -3.08 32.94 -0.99
CA ARG A 129 -1.81 32.65 -0.32
C ARG A 129 -1.86 33.12 1.11
N LEU A 130 -1.72 32.15 2.00
CA LEU A 130 -1.60 32.45 3.42
C LEU A 130 -0.23 33.04 3.74
N THR A 131 -0.24 33.93 4.74
CA THR A 131 0.96 34.59 5.26
C THR A 131 1.29 34.10 6.67
N GLY A 132 2.52 34.32 7.13
CA GLY A 132 2.96 33.96 8.46
C GLY A 132 3.07 32.45 8.71
N VAL A 133 2.89 32.04 9.98
CA VAL A 133 3.04 30.65 10.43
C VAL A 133 2.05 29.69 9.72
N ARG A 134 0.83 30.14 9.49
CA ARG A 134 -0.19 29.34 8.77
C ARG A 134 0.26 29.01 7.36
N GLY A 135 0.74 29.98 6.61
CA GLY A 135 1.26 29.74 5.27
C GLY A 135 2.55 28.90 5.25
N PHE A 136 3.36 28.95 6.31
CA PHE A 136 4.50 28.07 6.45
C PHE A 136 4.04 26.61 6.63
N ILE A 137 3.07 26.36 7.51
CA ILE A 137 2.52 25.01 7.78
C ILE A 137 1.86 24.43 6.52
N GLU A 138 1.04 25.21 5.84
CA GLU A 138 0.40 24.83 4.59
C GLU A 138 1.43 24.38 3.54
N ARG A 139 2.39 25.23 3.23
CA ARG A 139 3.37 24.97 2.17
C ARG A 139 4.35 23.83 2.46
N ASN A 140 4.65 23.58 3.73
CA ASN A 140 5.65 22.59 4.10
C ASN A 140 5.04 21.26 4.51
N PHE A 141 3.86 21.27 5.11
CA PHE A 141 3.23 20.09 5.70
C PHE A 141 1.87 19.75 5.07
N GLY A 142 1.34 20.59 4.17
CA GLY A 142 0.04 20.35 3.56
C GLY A 142 -1.12 20.35 4.55
N VAL A 143 -1.03 21.17 5.62
CA VAL A 143 -2.06 21.24 6.66
C VAL A 143 -2.79 22.55 6.60
N VAL A 144 -4.11 22.47 6.65
CA VAL A 144 -5.04 23.59 6.62
C VAL A 144 -5.70 23.75 8.00
N MET A 145 -5.55 24.95 8.59
CA MET A 145 -6.08 25.28 9.93
C MET A 145 -7.23 26.28 9.85
N TYR A 146 -8.19 26.10 8.92
CA TYR A 146 -9.14 27.16 8.63
C TYR A 146 -10.54 26.99 9.17
N SER A 147 -11.24 28.12 9.14
CA SER A 147 -12.68 28.13 9.16
C SER A 147 -13.22 27.47 7.86
N ARG A 148 -14.45 27.01 7.92
CA ARG A 148 -15.08 26.26 6.81
C ARG A 148 -15.16 27.06 5.50
N GLU A 149 -15.25 28.39 5.58
CA GLU A 149 -15.33 29.27 4.42
C GLU A 149 -13.98 29.42 3.73
N GLU A 150 -12.90 29.55 4.50
CA GLU A 150 -11.53 29.61 3.97
C GLU A 150 -11.11 28.27 3.37
N GLU A 151 -11.51 27.15 3.98
CA GLU A 151 -11.28 25.80 3.43
C GLU A 151 -11.95 25.63 2.07
N ALA A 152 -13.17 26.14 1.88
CA ALA A 152 -13.88 26.07 0.60
C ALA A 152 -13.14 26.85 -0.50
N VAL A 153 -12.64 28.04 -0.19
CA VAL A 153 -11.91 28.90 -1.16
C VAL A 153 -10.60 28.23 -1.58
N ILE A 154 -9.85 27.67 -0.65
CA ILE A 154 -8.59 26.97 -0.96
C ILE A 154 -8.85 25.71 -1.77
N TRP A 155 -9.87 24.97 -1.38
CA TRP A 155 -10.27 23.76 -2.11
C TRP A 155 -10.70 24.06 -3.55
N GLU A 156 -11.35 25.19 -3.77
CA GLU A 156 -11.69 25.66 -5.11
C GLU A 156 -10.44 26.06 -5.90
N ALA A 157 -9.50 26.79 -5.27
CA ALA A 157 -8.22 27.15 -5.89
C ALA A 157 -7.38 25.90 -6.24
N GLU A 158 -7.33 24.90 -5.36
CA GLU A 158 -6.66 23.62 -5.65
C GLU A 158 -7.31 22.89 -6.84
N ARG A 159 -8.62 22.84 -6.89
CA ARG A 159 -9.34 22.24 -8.04
C ARG A 159 -9.00 22.91 -9.35
N HIS A 160 -8.89 24.24 -9.35
CA HIS A 160 -8.51 25.00 -10.53
C HIS A 160 -7.08 24.69 -10.97
N GLN A 161 -6.15 24.69 -10.04
CA GLN A 161 -4.76 24.34 -10.34
C GLN A 161 -4.64 22.92 -10.92
N LEU A 162 -5.39 21.97 -10.38
CA LEU A 162 -5.43 20.61 -10.89
C LEU A 162 -6.04 20.52 -12.30
N ALA A 163 -7.09 21.29 -12.56
CA ALA A 163 -7.70 21.33 -13.87
C ALA A 163 -6.72 21.92 -14.91
N GLU A 164 -5.96 22.97 -14.56
CA GLU A 164 -4.92 23.53 -15.41
C GLU A 164 -3.75 22.56 -15.64
N GLU A 165 -3.26 21.90 -14.59
CA GLU A 165 -2.21 20.87 -14.72
C GLU A 165 -2.68 19.71 -15.61
N ALA A 166 -3.91 19.25 -15.45
CA ALA A 166 -4.49 18.20 -16.29
C ALA A 166 -4.63 18.65 -17.76
N LEU A 167 -5.12 19.88 -17.99
CA LEU A 167 -5.19 20.47 -19.35
C LEU A 167 -3.82 20.57 -19.99
N GLU A 168 -2.79 21.01 -19.26
CA GLU A 168 -1.44 21.10 -19.78
C GLU A 168 -0.88 19.72 -20.19
N VAL A 169 -1.12 18.69 -19.40
CA VAL A 169 -0.71 17.30 -19.71
C VAL A 169 -1.42 16.78 -20.97
N ILE A 170 -2.73 17.07 -21.11
CA ILE A 170 -3.51 16.72 -22.31
C ILE A 170 -2.98 17.48 -23.54
N LEU A 171 -2.73 18.80 -23.42
CA LEU A 171 -2.23 19.62 -24.51
C LEU A 171 -0.81 19.23 -24.96
N ARG A 172 0.01 18.71 -24.05
CA ARG A 172 1.32 18.12 -24.38
C ARG A 172 1.22 16.77 -25.10
N GLY A 173 0.03 16.15 -25.14
CA GLY A 173 -0.22 14.86 -25.75
C GLY A 173 0.42 13.68 -25.00
N HIS A 174 0.60 13.82 -23.68
CA HIS A 174 1.10 12.74 -22.81
C HIS A 174 -0.02 11.88 -22.24
N THR A 175 -1.27 12.28 -22.42
CA THR A 175 -2.47 11.54 -21.98
C THR A 175 -3.45 11.43 -23.12
N TYR A 176 -4.20 10.31 -23.11
CA TYR A 176 -5.28 10.09 -24.04
C TYR A 176 -6.41 11.11 -23.81
N PRO A 177 -6.96 11.75 -24.85
CA PRO A 177 -8.02 12.73 -24.72
C PRO A 177 -9.39 12.05 -24.54
N ASP A 178 -9.75 11.67 -23.33
CA ASP A 178 -10.94 10.87 -23.02
C ASP A 178 -12.25 11.44 -23.60
N ARG A 179 -12.39 12.77 -23.67
CA ARG A 179 -13.58 13.41 -24.24
C ARG A 179 -13.71 13.27 -25.77
N LEU A 180 -12.63 12.95 -26.45
CA LEU A 180 -12.59 12.68 -27.89
C LEU A 180 -12.73 11.19 -28.21
N SER A 181 -12.83 10.33 -27.18
CA SER A 181 -13.03 8.90 -27.37
C SER A 181 -14.37 8.61 -28.00
N PRO A 182 -14.44 7.75 -29.00
CA PRO A 182 -15.70 7.21 -29.50
C PRO A 182 -16.36 6.26 -28.50
N ASN A 183 -15.62 5.82 -27.47
CA ASN A 183 -16.08 4.85 -26.50
C ASN A 183 -16.61 5.56 -25.22
N PRO A 184 -17.91 5.42 -24.90
CA PRO A 184 -18.50 6.06 -23.73
C PRO A 184 -17.90 5.60 -22.39
N ILE A 185 -17.26 4.45 -22.34
CA ILE A 185 -16.60 3.95 -21.12
C ILE A 185 -15.44 4.87 -20.73
N HIS A 186 -14.70 5.41 -21.69
CA HIS A 186 -13.60 6.34 -21.43
C HIS A 186 -14.05 7.75 -21.02
N GLN A 187 -15.31 8.11 -21.30
CA GLN A 187 -15.85 9.40 -20.90
C GLN A 187 -16.20 9.49 -19.40
N HIS A 188 -16.24 8.35 -18.70
CA HIS A 188 -16.47 8.30 -17.26
C HIS A 188 -15.10 8.36 -16.57
N GLY A 189 -14.77 9.53 -16.02
CA GLY A 189 -13.48 9.78 -15.36
C GLY A 189 -13.06 8.67 -14.40
N ASN A 190 -11.82 8.31 -14.48
CA ASN A 190 -11.22 7.21 -13.74
C ASN A 190 -11.40 7.43 -12.23
N HIS A 191 -11.82 6.43 -11.49
CA HIS A 191 -12.03 6.54 -10.03
C HIS A 191 -10.75 7.00 -9.30
N PHE A 192 -9.58 6.72 -9.87
CA PHE A 192 -8.28 7.15 -9.37
C PHE A 192 -8.00 8.64 -9.53
N GLU A 193 -8.61 9.35 -10.48
CA GLU A 193 -8.49 10.82 -10.62
C GLU A 193 -9.01 11.57 -9.40
N LYS A 194 -9.93 10.95 -8.63
CA LYS A 194 -10.45 11.50 -7.37
C LYS A 194 -9.48 11.35 -6.20
N LEU A 195 -8.41 10.59 -6.35
CA LEU A 195 -7.39 10.33 -5.32
C LEU A 195 -6.20 11.28 -5.49
N HIS A 196 -6.46 12.58 -5.40
CA HIS A 196 -5.40 13.56 -5.53
C HIS A 196 -4.43 13.50 -4.34
N TYR A 197 -3.18 13.16 -4.59
CA TYR A 197 -2.15 12.94 -3.56
C TYR A 197 -1.52 14.24 -3.02
N MET A 198 -1.57 15.35 -3.77
CA MET A 198 -1.03 16.66 -3.36
C MET A 198 -2.02 17.51 -2.55
N ARG A 199 -3.14 16.90 -2.11
CA ARG A 199 -4.16 17.61 -1.32
C ARG A 199 -3.65 18.06 0.04
N HIS A 200 -4.29 19.09 0.54
CA HIS A 200 -4.15 19.52 1.94
C HIS A 200 -5.11 18.75 2.84
N TYR A 201 -4.69 18.51 4.08
CA TYR A 201 -5.51 17.85 5.09
C TYR A 201 -5.86 18.82 6.21
N THR A 202 -7.09 18.75 6.71
CA THR A 202 -7.49 19.48 7.92
C THR A 202 -6.95 18.81 9.17
N VAL A 203 -6.79 19.56 10.26
CA VAL A 203 -6.36 18.99 11.53
C VAL A 203 -7.32 17.88 12.01
N SER A 204 -8.63 18.08 11.85
CA SER A 204 -9.61 17.05 12.19
C SER A 204 -9.49 15.79 11.33
N SER A 205 -9.24 15.93 10.01
CA SER A 205 -8.95 14.78 9.14
C SER A 205 -7.73 14.00 9.63
N LEU A 206 -6.65 14.69 9.99
CA LEU A 206 -5.42 14.05 10.48
C LEU A 206 -5.62 13.32 11.81
N ILE A 207 -6.38 13.91 12.74
CA ILE A 207 -6.73 13.24 14.01
C ILE A 207 -7.54 11.98 13.76
N LEU A 208 -8.56 12.05 12.90
CA LEU A 208 -9.38 10.89 12.58
C LEU A 208 -8.61 9.82 11.82
N MET A 209 -7.69 10.21 10.93
CA MET A 209 -6.78 9.29 10.25
C MET A 209 -5.79 8.64 11.23
N PHE A 210 -5.28 9.36 12.22
CA PHE A 210 -4.45 8.79 13.27
C PHE A 210 -5.16 7.62 13.95
N PHE A 211 -6.40 7.80 14.38
CA PHE A 211 -7.18 6.74 15.03
C PHE A 211 -7.52 5.59 14.08
N LEU A 212 -7.90 5.91 12.85
CA LEU A 212 -8.22 4.90 11.85
C LEU A 212 -7.01 4.03 11.52
N PHE A 213 -5.85 4.63 11.26
CA PHE A 213 -4.64 3.87 10.96
C PHE A 213 -4.07 3.15 12.19
N SER A 214 -4.22 3.70 13.39
CA SER A 214 -3.90 2.99 14.63
C SER A 214 -4.75 1.74 14.82
N PHE A 215 -6.05 1.82 14.52
CA PHE A 215 -6.97 0.69 14.56
C PHE A 215 -6.65 -0.34 13.47
N VAL A 216 -6.38 0.09 12.25
CA VAL A 216 -5.99 -0.80 11.14
C VAL A 216 -4.69 -1.52 11.46
N GLY A 217 -3.69 -0.83 12.02
CA GLY A 217 -2.44 -1.43 12.47
C GLY A 217 -2.65 -2.47 13.57
N TRP A 218 -3.50 -2.17 14.55
CA TRP A 218 -3.88 -3.13 15.59
C TRP A 218 -4.57 -4.36 15.00
N LEU A 219 -5.52 -4.17 14.10
CA LEU A 219 -6.22 -5.24 13.43
C LEU A 219 -5.26 -6.13 12.60
N TRP A 220 -4.29 -5.52 11.94
CA TRP A 220 -3.24 -6.22 11.19
C TRP A 220 -2.41 -7.13 12.11
N GLU A 221 -1.87 -6.58 13.20
CA GLU A 221 -1.05 -7.33 14.16
C GLU A 221 -1.83 -8.49 14.83
N VAL A 222 -3.07 -8.22 15.25
CA VAL A 222 -3.93 -9.24 15.85
C VAL A 222 -4.20 -10.38 14.86
N ASN A 223 -4.51 -10.06 13.59
CA ASN A 223 -4.75 -11.08 12.58
C ASN A 223 -3.49 -11.88 12.23
N LEU A 224 -2.33 -11.26 12.17
CA LEU A 224 -1.07 -11.97 11.96
C LEU A 224 -0.84 -13.00 13.07
N HIS A 225 -0.98 -12.61 14.34
CA HIS A 225 -0.85 -13.54 15.46
C HIS A 225 -1.92 -14.64 15.48
N LEU A 226 -3.15 -14.30 15.14
CA LEU A 226 -4.23 -15.28 15.05
C LEU A 226 -3.94 -16.33 13.96
N LEU A 227 -3.36 -15.93 12.84
CA LEU A 227 -3.02 -16.83 11.74
C LEU A 227 -1.76 -17.66 12.02
N SER A 228 -0.74 -17.09 12.68
CA SER A 228 0.52 -17.77 12.97
C SER A 228 0.43 -18.69 14.19
N ASP A 229 -0.19 -18.21 15.27
CA ASP A 229 -0.16 -18.87 16.58
C ASP A 229 -1.50 -19.49 16.98
N GLY A 230 -2.57 -19.21 16.20
CA GLY A 230 -3.92 -19.71 16.47
C GLY A 230 -4.59 -19.10 17.70
N VAL A 231 -4.02 -18.04 18.29
CA VAL A 231 -4.49 -17.40 19.52
C VAL A 231 -4.73 -15.93 19.32
N PHE A 232 -5.86 -15.43 19.83
CA PHE A 232 -6.12 -14.00 19.87
C PHE A 232 -5.24 -13.34 20.95
N VAL A 233 -4.43 -12.37 20.52
CA VAL A 233 -3.58 -11.56 21.41
C VAL A 233 -3.87 -10.10 21.17
N ASN A 234 -4.28 -9.35 22.22
CA ASN A 234 -4.38 -7.89 22.12
C ASN A 234 -2.96 -7.32 22.01
N ARG A 235 -2.61 -6.75 20.86
CA ARG A 235 -1.25 -6.25 20.58
C ARG A 235 -1.04 -4.83 21.06
N GLY A 236 0.19 -4.53 21.45
CA GLY A 236 0.61 -3.21 21.94
C GLY A 236 0.52 -3.08 23.46
N ILE A 237 1.01 -1.94 23.96
CA ILE A 237 1.05 -1.62 25.39
C ILE A 237 -0.32 -1.16 25.94
N LEU A 238 -1.15 -0.59 25.06
CA LEU A 238 -2.47 -0.07 25.41
C LEU A 238 -3.51 -1.19 25.48
N GLN A 239 -4.56 -0.96 26.27
CA GLN A 239 -5.65 -1.91 26.39
C GLN A 239 -6.67 -1.79 25.25
N GLY A 240 -6.84 -0.60 24.70
CA GLY A 240 -7.72 -0.32 23.57
C GLY A 240 -7.23 -0.90 22.24
N PRO A 241 -8.14 -0.98 21.23
CA PRO A 241 -7.84 -1.57 19.92
C PRO A 241 -7.12 -0.57 19.02
N TRP A 242 -5.98 -0.07 19.44
CA TRP A 242 -5.14 0.85 18.66
C TRP A 242 -3.66 0.66 18.91
N LEU A 243 -2.88 0.79 17.85
CA LEU A 243 -1.42 0.87 17.89
C LEU A 243 -0.98 2.27 17.43
N PRO A 244 -0.68 3.19 18.35
CA PRO A 244 -0.34 4.58 18.01
C PRO A 244 0.85 4.73 17.08
N ILE A 245 1.77 3.77 17.04
CA ILE A 245 2.93 3.79 16.15
C ILE A 245 2.50 3.80 14.67
N TYR A 246 1.45 3.05 14.30
CA TYR A 246 0.92 3.03 12.93
C TYR A 246 0.22 4.35 12.58
N GLY A 247 -0.64 4.84 13.46
CA GLY A 247 -1.34 6.10 13.27
C GLY A 247 -0.39 7.30 13.21
N SER A 248 0.56 7.39 14.14
CA SER A 248 1.57 8.45 14.15
C SER A 248 2.50 8.35 12.95
N GLY A 249 2.95 7.14 12.58
CA GLY A 249 3.75 6.91 11.39
C GLY A 249 3.06 7.42 10.12
N CYS A 250 1.79 7.05 9.92
CA CYS A 250 1.01 7.51 8.77
C CYS A 250 0.84 9.05 8.76
N VAL A 251 0.51 9.66 9.90
CA VAL A 251 0.38 11.12 10.00
C VAL A 251 1.71 11.82 9.75
N LEU A 252 2.83 11.30 10.31
CA LEU A 252 4.16 11.86 10.08
C LEU A 252 4.56 11.80 8.60
N ILE A 253 4.30 10.68 7.92
CA ILE A 253 4.50 10.53 6.48
C ILE A 253 3.71 11.62 5.73
N LEU A 254 2.42 11.77 6.04
CA LEU A 254 1.56 12.76 5.40
C LEU A 254 2.02 14.19 5.66
N LEU A 255 2.61 14.51 6.79
CA LEU A 255 3.08 15.84 7.15
C LEU A 255 4.49 16.13 6.61
N LEU A 256 5.45 15.30 7.02
CA LEU A 256 6.87 15.59 6.78
C LEU A 256 7.29 15.34 5.33
N LEU A 257 6.62 14.41 4.64
CA LEU A 257 6.95 14.07 3.26
C LEU A 257 6.06 14.76 2.23
N TYR A 258 5.24 15.74 2.63
CA TYR A 258 4.31 16.45 1.75
C TYR A 258 4.98 16.94 0.45
N ARG A 259 6.15 17.57 0.55
CA ARG A 259 6.90 18.08 -0.63
C ARG A 259 7.45 16.98 -1.53
N LEU A 260 7.68 15.78 -1.00
CA LEU A 260 8.26 14.66 -1.73
C LEU A 260 7.22 13.86 -2.51
N ARG A 261 5.92 14.04 -2.23
CA ARG A 261 4.83 13.31 -2.88
C ARG A 261 4.80 13.46 -4.42
N LYS A 262 5.36 14.55 -4.97
CA LYS A 262 5.52 14.73 -6.42
C LYS A 262 6.49 13.71 -7.06
N SER A 263 7.35 13.09 -6.28
CA SER A 263 8.34 12.11 -6.75
C SER A 263 8.17 10.78 -5.99
N PRO A 264 7.43 9.82 -6.56
CA PRO A 264 7.08 8.57 -5.87
C PRO A 264 8.30 7.81 -5.32
N LEU A 265 9.42 7.77 -6.06
CA LEU A 265 10.63 7.09 -5.60
C LEU A 265 11.28 7.80 -4.40
N LYS A 266 11.33 9.14 -4.42
CA LYS A 266 11.89 9.92 -3.30
C LYS A 266 11.00 9.79 -2.06
N GLU A 267 9.70 9.79 -2.26
CA GLU A 267 8.71 9.58 -1.20
C GLU A 267 8.88 8.20 -0.57
N PHE A 268 8.97 7.14 -1.38
CA PHE A 268 9.21 5.78 -0.89
C PHE A 268 10.48 5.67 -0.05
N ILE A 269 11.62 6.17 -0.55
CA ILE A 269 12.90 6.14 0.18
C ILE A 269 12.79 6.94 1.48
N ALA A 270 12.20 8.12 1.44
CA ALA A 270 12.04 8.96 2.62
C ALA A 270 11.10 8.32 3.65
N THR A 271 10.05 7.61 3.21
CA THR A 271 9.16 6.83 4.08
C THR A 271 9.92 5.71 4.78
N VAL A 272 10.74 4.93 4.06
CA VAL A 272 11.58 3.87 4.64
C VAL A 272 12.48 4.44 5.74
N VAL A 273 13.17 5.56 5.47
CA VAL A 273 14.05 6.22 6.45
C VAL A 273 13.26 6.74 7.65
N LEU A 274 12.15 7.42 7.42
CA LEU A 274 11.32 7.99 8.49
C LEU A 274 10.72 6.90 9.38
N CYS A 275 10.15 5.86 8.79
CA CYS A 275 9.57 4.74 9.55
C CYS A 275 10.64 3.98 10.33
N GLY A 276 11.80 3.72 9.72
CA GLY A 276 12.91 3.08 10.41
C GLY A 276 13.40 3.87 11.61
N PHE A 277 13.45 5.20 11.48
CA PHE A 277 13.78 6.09 12.60
C PHE A 277 12.73 5.98 13.71
N VAL A 278 11.46 6.14 13.37
CA VAL A 278 10.34 6.08 14.35
C VAL A 278 10.32 4.73 15.05
N GLU A 279 10.40 3.63 14.31
CA GLU A 279 10.35 2.27 14.86
C GLU A 279 11.56 1.98 15.78
N TYR A 280 12.76 2.35 15.34
CA TYR A 280 13.97 2.14 16.14
C TYR A 280 13.90 2.91 17.46
N PHE A 281 13.56 4.20 17.42
CA PHE A 281 13.48 5.02 18.63
C PHE A 281 12.31 4.65 19.53
N THR A 282 11.18 4.25 18.97
CA THR A 282 10.04 3.74 19.76
C THR A 282 10.44 2.48 20.52
N SER A 283 11.05 1.51 19.83
CA SER A 283 11.55 0.28 20.46
C SER A 283 12.58 0.57 21.56
N TYR A 284 13.53 1.48 21.28
CA TYR A 284 14.55 1.88 22.25
C TYR A 284 13.92 2.53 23.50
N PHE A 285 13.01 3.47 23.31
CA PHE A 285 12.35 4.17 24.40
C PHE A 285 11.48 3.22 25.24
N MET A 286 10.70 2.37 24.61
CA MET A 286 9.84 1.41 25.30
C MET A 286 10.66 0.42 26.12
N GLU A 287 11.77 -0.10 25.58
CA GLU A 287 12.67 -0.97 26.32
C GLU A 287 13.34 -0.24 27.52
N ALA A 288 13.73 1.02 27.35
CA ALA A 288 14.33 1.82 28.41
C ALA A 288 13.35 2.11 29.56
N VAL A 289 12.06 2.32 29.28
CA VAL A 289 11.03 2.64 30.27
C VAL A 289 10.42 1.40 30.92
N TYR A 290 10.09 0.40 30.11
CA TYR A 290 9.36 -0.79 30.57
C TYR A 290 10.23 -2.02 30.75
N HIS A 291 11.54 -1.96 30.40
CA HIS A 291 12.50 -3.07 30.45
C HIS A 291 12.03 -4.31 29.67
N THR A 292 11.22 -4.12 28.62
CA THR A 292 10.58 -5.17 27.85
C THR A 292 10.52 -4.75 26.39
N ARG A 293 10.75 -5.70 25.47
CA ARG A 293 10.56 -5.49 24.03
C ARG A 293 9.20 -5.98 23.58
N TRP A 294 8.53 -5.20 22.75
CA TRP A 294 7.26 -5.59 22.13
C TRP A 294 7.45 -6.30 20.78
N TRP A 295 8.64 -6.18 20.19
CA TRP A 295 9.07 -6.93 19.01
C TRP A 295 10.58 -7.13 19.03
N ASP A 296 11.04 -8.20 18.34
CA ASP A 296 12.45 -8.50 18.17
C ASP A 296 12.71 -9.10 16.79
N TYR A 297 13.52 -8.41 16.00
CA TYR A 297 13.93 -8.81 14.65
C TYR A 297 15.34 -9.41 14.59
N SER A 298 15.88 -9.90 15.68
CA SER A 298 17.27 -10.40 15.74
C SER A 298 17.56 -11.53 14.74
N GLY A 299 16.53 -12.29 14.31
CA GLY A 299 16.65 -13.36 13.31
C GLY A 299 16.40 -12.92 11.85
N TYR A 300 16.12 -11.64 11.59
CA TYR A 300 15.78 -11.14 10.26
C TYR A 300 16.97 -10.53 9.52
N PHE A 301 16.86 -10.47 8.18
CA PHE A 301 17.93 -9.94 7.33
C PHE A 301 18.19 -8.46 7.58
N LEU A 302 19.47 -8.08 7.65
CA LEU A 302 19.92 -6.70 7.93
C LEU A 302 19.21 -6.06 9.13
N ASN A 303 19.02 -6.82 10.22
CA ASN A 303 18.50 -6.20 11.43
C ASN A 303 19.52 -5.28 12.10
N LEU A 304 19.04 -4.23 12.74
CA LEU A 304 19.82 -3.31 13.55
C LEU A 304 19.37 -3.43 15.00
N ASN A 305 20.21 -4.06 15.83
CA ASN A 305 19.98 -4.33 17.26
C ASN A 305 18.63 -5.05 17.54
N GLY A 306 18.12 -5.85 16.58
CA GLY A 306 16.82 -6.51 16.67
C GLY A 306 15.62 -5.55 16.68
N ARG A 307 15.82 -4.24 16.43
CA ARG A 307 14.74 -3.23 16.51
C ARG A 307 14.08 -2.93 15.19
N ILE A 308 14.85 -2.99 14.10
CA ILE A 308 14.40 -2.83 12.72
C ILE A 308 15.07 -3.88 11.84
N CYS A 309 14.46 -4.23 10.71
CA CYS A 309 15.01 -5.13 9.70
C CYS A 309 14.64 -4.69 8.28
N ALA A 310 15.37 -5.18 7.28
CA ALA A 310 15.17 -4.76 5.89
C ALA A 310 13.77 -5.12 5.37
N GLU A 311 13.27 -6.30 5.72
CA GLU A 311 11.94 -6.76 5.32
C GLU A 311 10.84 -5.86 5.90
N GLY A 312 10.93 -5.53 7.20
CA GLY A 312 10.01 -4.63 7.88
C GLY A 312 10.01 -3.24 7.25
N LEU A 313 11.20 -2.68 7.02
CA LEU A 313 11.36 -1.37 6.39
C LEU A 313 10.80 -1.32 4.97
N PHE A 314 10.96 -2.38 4.19
CA PHE A 314 10.37 -2.48 2.86
C PHE A 314 8.83 -2.49 2.93
N VAL A 315 8.25 -3.25 3.85
CA VAL A 315 6.79 -3.29 4.07
C VAL A 315 6.27 -1.92 4.49
N PHE A 316 6.97 -1.19 5.35
CA PHE A 316 6.62 0.18 5.71
C PHE A 316 6.72 1.15 4.53
N GLY A 317 7.72 1.00 3.67
CA GLY A 317 7.82 1.77 2.43
C GLY A 317 6.61 1.57 1.52
N VAL A 318 6.21 0.31 1.29
CA VAL A 318 5.01 -0.02 0.50
C VAL A 318 3.74 0.46 1.18
N GLY A 319 3.62 0.27 2.49
CA GLY A 319 2.48 0.74 3.28
C GLY A 319 2.34 2.26 3.24
N GLY A 320 3.43 3.00 3.44
CA GLY A 320 3.45 4.46 3.36
C GLY A 320 3.10 4.98 1.98
N TYR A 321 3.62 4.33 0.93
CA TYR A 321 3.23 4.62 -0.44
C TYR A 321 1.71 4.44 -0.65
N ALA A 322 1.14 3.33 -0.16
CA ALA A 322 -0.29 3.10 -0.22
C ALA A 322 -1.09 4.13 0.59
N VAL A 323 -0.57 4.56 1.74
CA VAL A 323 -1.20 5.62 2.55
C VAL A 323 -1.22 6.93 1.80
N VAL A 324 -0.11 7.39 1.23
CA VAL A 324 0.00 8.69 0.56
C VAL A 324 -0.87 8.75 -0.70
N TYR A 325 -0.83 7.74 -1.54
CA TYR A 325 -1.42 7.79 -2.87
C TYR A 325 -2.83 7.19 -2.96
N LEU A 326 -3.24 6.37 -1.99
CA LEU A 326 -4.54 5.67 -2.03
C LEU A 326 -5.36 5.87 -0.77
N ALA A 327 -4.85 5.44 0.40
CA ALA A 327 -5.66 5.32 1.60
C ALA A 327 -6.04 6.68 2.19
N ALA A 328 -5.08 7.59 2.41
CA ALA A 328 -5.37 8.89 3.00
C ALA A 328 -6.26 9.77 2.10
N PRO A 329 -6.04 9.86 0.77
CA PRO A 329 -6.96 10.54 -0.13
C PRO A 329 -8.38 9.95 -0.11
N ALA A 330 -8.52 8.62 -0.08
CA ALA A 330 -9.83 7.96 -0.03
C ALA A 330 -10.56 8.23 1.29
N VAL A 331 -9.84 8.13 2.42
CA VAL A 331 -10.38 8.43 3.75
C VAL A 331 -10.80 9.89 3.86
N ASP A 332 -9.97 10.82 3.38
CA ASP A 332 -10.31 12.24 3.40
C ASP A 332 -11.54 12.56 2.54
N ASN A 333 -11.68 11.93 1.37
CA ASN A 333 -12.88 12.05 0.55
C ASN A 333 -14.15 11.58 1.30
N TRP A 334 -14.04 10.55 2.13
CA TRP A 334 -15.12 10.07 2.97
C TRP A 334 -15.39 11.03 4.14
N LEU A 335 -14.36 11.50 4.84
CA LEU A 335 -14.47 12.44 5.96
C LEU A 335 -15.11 13.77 5.54
N ARG A 336 -14.81 14.27 4.34
CA ARG A 336 -15.39 15.50 3.79
C ARG A 336 -16.90 15.41 3.54
N ARG A 337 -17.47 14.20 3.46
CA ARG A 337 -18.93 13.98 3.38
C ARG A 337 -19.62 14.14 4.74
N LEU A 338 -18.88 14.04 5.83
CA LEU A 338 -19.41 14.18 7.19
C LEU A 338 -19.64 15.67 7.53
N LYS A 339 -20.64 15.92 8.38
CA LYS A 339 -20.86 17.29 8.90
C LYS A 339 -19.66 17.67 9.80
N PRO A 340 -19.09 18.89 9.69
CA PRO A 340 -17.93 19.30 10.48
C PRO A 340 -18.13 19.21 11.99
N LYS A 341 -19.32 19.50 12.48
CA LYS A 341 -19.68 19.32 13.90
C LYS A 341 -19.52 17.85 14.34
N LEU A 342 -19.88 16.89 13.46
CA LEU A 342 -19.70 15.48 13.73
C LEU A 342 -18.22 15.10 13.78
N CYS A 343 -17.41 15.59 12.85
CA CYS A 343 -15.95 15.37 12.87
C CYS A 343 -15.33 15.90 14.16
N THR A 344 -15.72 17.09 14.62
CA THR A 344 -15.22 17.66 15.88
C THR A 344 -15.62 16.83 17.09
N ILE A 345 -16.88 16.36 17.15
CA ILE A 345 -17.37 15.48 18.22
C ILE A 345 -16.60 14.15 18.23
N LEU A 346 -16.40 13.55 17.06
CA LEU A 346 -15.62 12.30 16.93
C LEU A 346 -14.17 12.49 17.35
N CYS A 347 -13.50 13.58 16.93
CA CYS A 347 -12.15 13.91 17.37
C CYS A 347 -12.08 14.05 18.90
N ALA A 348 -12.98 14.83 19.51
CA ALA A 348 -13.00 15.04 20.95
C ALA A 348 -13.26 13.73 21.72
N GLY A 349 -14.22 12.93 21.26
CA GLY A 349 -14.56 11.65 21.89
C GLY A 349 -13.42 10.64 21.80
N LEU A 350 -12.80 10.48 20.61
CA LEU A 350 -11.67 9.57 20.41
C LEU A 350 -10.44 10.02 21.21
N LEU A 351 -10.13 11.32 21.22
CA LEU A 351 -9.02 11.85 22.04
C LEU A 351 -9.25 11.61 23.52
N MET A 352 -10.48 11.82 24.02
CA MET A 352 -10.83 11.54 25.41
C MET A 352 -10.64 10.05 25.74
N LEU A 353 -11.17 9.16 24.91
CA LEU A 353 -11.02 7.70 25.11
C LEU A 353 -9.53 7.29 25.08
N PHE A 354 -8.76 7.87 24.19
CA PHE A 354 -7.34 7.59 24.06
C PHE A 354 -6.56 8.05 25.29
N VAL A 355 -6.81 9.26 25.78
CA VAL A 355 -6.18 9.77 27.03
C VAL A 355 -6.57 8.91 28.23
N CYS A 356 -7.83 8.49 28.33
CA CYS A 356 -8.26 7.58 29.40
C CYS A 356 -7.53 6.24 29.33
N ASP A 357 -7.36 5.67 28.13
CA ASP A 357 -6.64 4.41 27.94
C ASP A 357 -5.13 4.57 28.22
N GLU A 358 -4.50 5.67 27.79
CA GLU A 358 -3.10 5.98 28.11
C GLU A 358 -2.86 6.05 29.63
N VAL A 359 -3.72 6.78 30.35
CA VAL A 359 -3.62 6.90 31.83
C VAL A 359 -3.83 5.55 32.51
N TYR A 360 -4.80 4.77 32.05
CA TYR A 360 -5.07 3.43 32.59
C TYR A 360 -3.91 2.47 32.29
N SER A 361 -3.44 2.44 31.06
CA SER A 361 -2.37 1.55 30.60
C SER A 361 -1.00 1.92 31.17
N ALA A 362 -0.77 3.20 31.54
CA ALA A 362 0.43 3.61 32.26
C ALA A 362 0.57 2.90 33.62
N ALA A 363 -0.55 2.66 34.32
CA ALA A 363 -0.58 1.91 35.58
C ALA A 363 -0.69 0.38 35.35
N HIS A 364 -1.32 -0.05 34.25
CA HIS A 364 -1.62 -1.44 33.93
C HIS A 364 -1.22 -1.75 32.46
N PRO A 365 0.08 -1.73 32.13
CA PRO A 365 0.52 -1.96 30.75
C PRO A 365 0.14 -3.36 30.28
N ASN A 366 -0.32 -3.47 29.05
CA ASN A 366 -0.59 -4.75 28.42
C ASN A 366 0.74 -5.47 28.16
N GLN A 367 0.99 -6.55 28.88
CA GLN A 367 2.23 -7.34 28.82
C GLN A 367 1.90 -8.82 28.94
N GLY A 368 2.80 -9.68 28.47
CA GLY A 368 2.69 -11.11 28.62
C GLY A 368 3.03 -11.92 27.38
N LYS A 369 2.71 -13.20 27.43
CA LYS A 369 3.02 -14.13 26.33
C LYS A 369 2.28 -13.74 25.05
N GLY A 370 3.06 -13.52 23.97
CA GLY A 370 2.54 -13.10 22.66
C GLY A 370 2.35 -11.57 22.51
N VAL A 371 2.43 -10.78 23.61
CA VAL A 371 2.35 -9.32 23.56
C VAL A 371 3.74 -8.70 23.58
N SER A 372 4.62 -9.20 24.43
CA SER A 372 5.99 -8.68 24.59
C SER A 372 7.00 -9.83 24.62
N THR A 373 8.22 -9.55 24.20
CA THR A 373 9.36 -10.46 24.33
C THR A 373 10.22 -10.03 25.52
N PRO A 374 10.63 -10.96 26.41
CA PRO A 374 11.58 -10.65 27.47
C PRO A 374 12.89 -10.11 26.90
N THR A 375 13.52 -9.14 27.58
CA THR A 375 14.89 -8.73 27.23
C THR A 375 15.88 -9.88 27.37
N ALA A 376 17.00 -9.83 26.64
CA ALA A 376 18.03 -10.89 26.65
C ALA A 376 18.44 -11.29 28.09
N ALA A 377 18.57 -10.33 29.00
CA ALA A 377 18.87 -10.61 30.42
C ALA A 377 17.77 -11.41 31.14
N MET A 378 16.48 -11.21 30.77
CA MET A 378 15.37 -12.01 31.32
C MET A 378 15.27 -13.37 30.66
N GLN A 379 15.62 -13.50 29.37
CA GLN A 379 15.71 -14.79 28.68
C GLN A 379 16.78 -15.67 29.27
N ASP A 380 17.98 -15.14 29.53
CA ASP A 380 19.08 -15.86 30.18
C ASP A 380 18.68 -16.38 31.57
N VAL A 381 18.01 -15.54 32.37
CA VAL A 381 17.50 -15.94 33.70
C VAL A 381 16.39 -17.00 33.55
N GLY A 382 15.51 -16.88 32.57
CA GLY A 382 14.46 -17.83 32.26
C GLY A 382 15.01 -19.19 31.83
N GLU A 383 16.01 -19.22 30.97
CA GLU A 383 16.69 -20.43 30.51
C GLU A 383 17.48 -21.09 31.62
N GLU A 384 18.17 -20.33 32.46
CA GLU A 384 18.89 -20.87 33.64
C GLU A 384 17.90 -21.48 34.64
N LEU A 385 16.76 -20.82 34.90
CA LEU A 385 15.73 -21.35 35.78
C LEU A 385 15.08 -22.62 35.19
N ALA A 386 14.78 -22.64 33.90
CA ALA A 386 14.26 -23.81 33.19
C ALA A 386 15.25 -24.99 33.26
N ALA A 387 16.54 -24.72 33.04
CA ALA A 387 17.58 -25.71 33.13
C ALA A 387 17.73 -26.26 34.56
N ARG A 388 17.59 -25.43 35.60
CA ARG A 388 17.59 -25.85 37.01
C ARG A 388 16.39 -26.70 37.35
N ILE A 389 15.20 -26.34 36.87
CA ILE A 389 13.95 -27.11 37.05
C ILE A 389 14.08 -28.49 36.36
N TYR A 390 14.57 -28.51 35.13
CA TYR A 390 14.80 -29.75 34.36
C TYR A 390 15.80 -30.66 35.07
N LYS A 391 16.95 -30.14 35.55
CA LYS A 391 17.90 -30.94 36.34
C LYS A 391 17.28 -31.51 37.61
N LYS A 392 16.47 -30.73 38.36
CA LYS A 392 15.77 -31.23 39.55
C LYS A 392 14.78 -32.35 39.22
N ARG A 393 14.02 -32.18 38.12
CA ARG A 393 13.07 -33.20 37.65
C ARG A 393 13.77 -34.51 37.27
N LEU A 394 14.88 -34.39 36.53
CA LEU A 394 15.70 -35.55 36.12
C LEU A 394 16.32 -36.29 37.34
N ALA A 395 16.77 -35.54 38.33
CA ALA A 395 17.29 -36.08 39.58
C ALA A 395 16.20 -36.85 40.39
N PHE A 396 14.97 -36.29 40.41
CA PHE A 396 13.83 -36.91 41.05
C PHE A 396 13.43 -38.24 40.36
N THR A 397 13.33 -38.23 39.03
CA THR A 397 13.04 -39.45 38.25
C THR A 397 14.09 -40.54 38.43
N ARG A 398 15.39 -40.18 38.45
CA ARG A 398 16.47 -41.14 38.74
C ARG A 398 16.42 -41.69 40.16
N ALA A 399 16.01 -40.88 41.14
CA ALA A 399 15.83 -41.36 42.52
C ALA A 399 14.63 -42.33 42.65
N GLU A 400 13.54 -42.09 41.93
CA GLU A 400 12.41 -43.00 41.86
C GLU A 400 12.80 -44.33 41.17
N GLU A 401 13.48 -44.29 40.04
CA GLU A 401 13.97 -45.53 39.38
C GLU A 401 14.94 -46.31 40.26
N PHE A 402 15.80 -45.61 41.01
CA PHE A 402 16.72 -46.27 41.95
C PHE A 402 15.98 -46.92 43.12
N ALA A 403 14.98 -46.25 43.68
CA ALA A 403 14.13 -46.79 44.74
C ALA A 403 13.33 -48.04 44.29
N GLU A 404 12.83 -48.00 43.03
CA GLU A 404 12.12 -49.12 42.43
C GLU A 404 13.05 -50.34 42.21
N ARG A 405 14.30 -50.11 41.77
CA ARG A 405 15.32 -51.17 41.62
C ARG A 405 15.70 -51.78 42.96
N ILE A 406 15.75 -51.00 44.04
CA ILE A 406 16.00 -51.53 45.39
C ILE A 406 14.81 -52.40 45.85
N LYS A 407 13.57 -51.95 45.68
CA LYS A 407 12.37 -52.75 45.99
C LYS A 407 12.33 -54.06 45.22
N THR A 408 12.66 -54.05 43.94
CA THR A 408 12.68 -55.27 43.11
C THR A 408 13.78 -56.23 43.55
N ARG A 409 14.96 -55.75 43.96
CA ARG A 409 16.03 -56.60 44.52
C ARG A 409 15.65 -57.19 45.86
N GLN A 410 14.96 -56.49 46.74
CA GLN A 410 14.51 -57.01 48.05
C GLN A 410 13.45 -58.10 47.88
N VAL A 411 12.53 -57.97 46.90
CA VAL A 411 11.51 -58.92 46.56
C VAL A 411 12.14 -60.24 46.01
N THR A 412 13.22 -60.11 45.21
CA THR A 412 13.93 -61.25 44.65
C THR A 412 14.74 -62.01 45.71
N HIS A 413 15.33 -61.29 46.68
CA HIS A 413 16.08 -61.89 47.78
C HIS A 413 15.16 -62.72 48.76
N THR A 414 13.94 -62.22 48.99
CA THR A 414 12.94 -62.88 49.87
C THR A 414 12.32 -64.16 49.23
N ARG A 415 12.43 -64.27 47.87
CA ARG A 415 11.99 -65.46 47.15
C ARG A 415 13.03 -66.62 47.06
N VAL A 416 14.31 -66.34 47.31
CA VAL A 416 15.42 -67.29 47.24
C VAL A 416 15.69 -67.92 48.61
N THR A 417 15.12 -67.36 49.69
CA THR A 417 15.30 -67.82 51.09
C THR A 417 14.03 -68.48 51.65
N ARG A 418 13.12 -68.89 50.82
CA ARG A 418 12.01 -69.82 51.12
C ARG A 418 12.16 -71.06 50.19
#